data_4dd10f142ed125520f242401fc49b4ca
#
_entry.id   4dd10f142ed125520f242401fc49b4ca
#
_cell.length_a   1.000
_cell.length_b   1.000
_cell.length_c   1.000
_cell.angle_alpha   90.00
_cell.angle_beta   90.00
_cell.angle_gamma   90.00
#
_symmetry.space_group_name_H-M   'P 1'
#
loop_
_entity.id
_entity.type
_entity.pdbx_description
1 polymer ?
#
loop_
_entity_poly.entity_id
_entity_poly.type
_entity_poly.pdbx_seq_one_letter_code
_entity_poly.pdbx_strand_id
1 'polypeptide(L)'
;MCLQFGFTKQAFYKQLKTAQNVSLKNEVVLELVQEKRKIWKRGSGRNLHQSIKKELSEHDIKMGRDKFFDLLRENKLLIKPKRFRTKTTCSFHHFNKFEYLIKDLTPKRSNEIWASDITYLWLKKLDKFCYLSMITDLYSRKIVGYCVHDDLSVNGCIDALKMALKQRTNKTENLIHHSDRGVQYCSHAYVKLLQKNNIQISMTQTGDPLENAVAERINKTIKEEFTNDRQINFTNIVEAKTEIKKFIEFYNNKRPHRSIEWLTPTLAHQHQGELKRVWKSYPYKRKVWEDLVEA
;
A
#
# COMPACT_ATOMS: atom_id res chain seq x y z
N MET A 1 33.60 45.07 -7.00
CA MET A 1 32.77 44.09 -6.25
C MET A 1 33.23 42.65 -6.46
N CYS A 2 33.22 42.03 -7.69
CA CYS A 2 33.65 40.62 -7.86
C CYS A 2 35.11 40.36 -7.44
N LEU A 3 36.03 41.26 -7.75
CA LEU A 3 37.43 41.13 -7.36
C LEU A 3 37.68 41.23 -5.85
N GLN A 4 36.86 41.96 -5.12
CA GLN A 4 36.92 42.05 -3.65
C GLN A 4 36.57 40.73 -2.95
N PHE A 5 35.82 39.85 -3.62
CA PHE A 5 35.44 38.51 -3.12
C PHE A 5 36.26 37.39 -3.78
N GLY A 6 37.34 37.72 -4.52
CA GLY A 6 38.20 36.71 -5.15
C GLY A 6 37.59 35.99 -6.38
N PHE A 7 36.52 36.52 -6.97
CA PHE A 7 35.86 35.93 -8.16
C PHE A 7 36.12 36.76 -9.42
N THR A 8 36.30 36.06 -10.55
CA THR A 8 36.26 36.73 -11.87
C THR A 8 34.79 37.01 -12.28
N LYS A 9 34.58 38.04 -13.10
CA LYS A 9 33.26 38.32 -13.64
C LYS A 9 32.63 37.09 -14.36
N GLN A 10 33.45 36.36 -15.12
CA GLN A 10 33.02 35.16 -15.82
C GLN A 10 32.57 34.04 -14.83
N ALA A 11 33.35 33.84 -13.77
CA ALA A 11 32.98 32.86 -12.72
C ALA A 11 31.65 33.23 -12.04
N PHE A 12 31.45 34.52 -11.75
CA PHE A 12 30.16 35.00 -11.18
C PHE A 12 28.98 34.76 -12.09
N TYR A 13 29.05 35.16 -13.37
CA TYR A 13 27.96 34.94 -14.30
C TYR A 13 27.70 33.44 -14.58
N LYS A 14 28.77 32.63 -14.62
CA LYS A 14 28.64 31.19 -14.73
C LYS A 14 27.91 30.58 -13.52
N GLN A 15 28.22 31.00 -12.30
CA GLN A 15 27.53 30.58 -11.08
C GLN A 15 26.06 31.02 -11.09
N LEU A 16 25.78 32.27 -11.48
CA LEU A 16 24.43 32.80 -11.57
C LEU A 16 23.58 31.96 -12.54
N LYS A 17 24.08 31.69 -13.73
CA LYS A 17 23.40 30.87 -14.76
C LYS A 17 23.18 29.44 -14.26
N THR A 18 24.17 28.87 -13.55
CA THR A 18 24.05 27.54 -12.95
C THR A 18 22.99 27.54 -11.86
N ALA A 19 22.94 28.53 -10.99
CA ALA A 19 21.95 28.67 -9.93
C ALA A 19 20.53 28.81 -10.52
N GLN A 20 20.34 29.61 -11.57
CA GLN A 20 19.08 29.76 -12.28
C GLN A 20 18.62 28.44 -12.90
N ASN A 21 19.51 27.70 -13.55
CA ASN A 21 19.19 26.39 -14.12
C ASN A 21 18.82 25.35 -13.05
N VAL A 22 19.48 25.39 -11.89
CA VAL A 22 19.14 24.53 -10.75
C VAL A 22 17.77 24.90 -10.19
N SER A 23 17.46 26.20 -10.07
CA SER A 23 16.14 26.67 -9.62
C SER A 23 15.04 26.19 -10.53
N LEU A 24 15.15 26.37 -11.85
CA LEU A 24 14.17 25.91 -12.82
C LEU A 24 13.95 24.39 -12.75
N LYS A 25 15.04 23.61 -12.63
CA LYS A 25 14.94 22.16 -12.46
C LYS A 25 14.23 21.78 -11.16
N ASN A 26 14.49 22.48 -10.08
CA ASN A 26 13.82 22.25 -8.80
C ASN A 26 12.33 22.59 -8.86
N GLU A 27 11.94 23.64 -9.58
CA GLU A 27 10.53 24.01 -9.81
C GLU A 27 9.76 22.89 -10.52
N VAL A 28 10.30 22.35 -11.61
CA VAL A 28 9.71 21.21 -12.32
C VAL A 28 9.55 20.01 -11.39
N VAL A 29 10.56 19.70 -10.57
CA VAL A 29 10.46 18.59 -9.60
C VAL A 29 9.36 18.85 -8.58
N LEU A 30 9.23 20.08 -8.08
CA LEU A 30 8.17 20.45 -7.12
C LEU A 30 6.77 20.36 -7.74
N GLU A 31 6.59 20.76 -8.98
CA GLU A 31 5.32 20.60 -9.71
C GLU A 31 4.94 19.12 -9.84
N LEU A 32 5.85 18.26 -10.28
CA LEU A 32 5.63 16.82 -10.36
C LEU A 32 5.24 16.22 -8.99
N VAL A 33 5.92 16.66 -7.93
CA VAL A 33 5.61 16.27 -6.55
C VAL A 33 4.20 16.71 -6.17
N GLN A 34 3.83 17.95 -6.46
CA GLN A 34 2.50 18.49 -6.13
C GLN A 34 1.39 17.76 -6.88
N GLU A 35 1.60 17.43 -8.15
CA GLU A 35 0.65 16.62 -8.92
C GLU A 35 0.40 15.26 -8.29
N LYS A 36 1.47 14.54 -7.94
CA LYS A 36 1.32 13.25 -7.24
C LYS A 36 0.60 13.43 -5.91
N ARG A 37 0.84 14.53 -5.19
CA ARG A 37 0.23 14.85 -3.89
C ARG A 37 -1.28 15.13 -3.97
N LYS A 38 -1.83 15.50 -5.11
CA LYS A 38 -3.29 15.69 -5.28
C LYS A 38 -4.06 14.40 -4.92
N ILE A 39 -3.55 13.24 -5.31
CA ILE A 39 -4.15 11.94 -5.02
C ILE A 39 -3.43 11.25 -3.86
N TRP A 40 -2.11 11.20 -3.93
CA TRP A 40 -1.26 10.48 -2.98
C TRP A 40 -0.72 11.42 -1.90
N LYS A 41 -1.61 11.90 -1.05
CA LYS A 41 -1.37 13.02 -0.10
C LYS A 41 -0.18 12.79 0.82
N ARG A 42 0.09 11.53 1.21
CA ARG A 42 1.12 11.17 2.18
C ARG A 42 2.05 10.04 1.71
N GLY A 43 2.28 9.90 0.43
CA GLY A 43 3.29 8.98 -0.10
C GLY A 43 4.67 9.28 0.48
N SER A 44 5.42 8.26 0.91
CA SER A 44 6.76 8.46 1.48
C SER A 44 7.71 9.09 0.44
N GLY A 45 8.66 9.93 0.88
CA GLY A 45 9.61 10.59 -0.01
C GLY A 45 10.36 9.60 -0.91
N ARG A 46 10.70 8.41 -0.39
CA ARG A 46 11.38 7.37 -1.19
C ARG A 46 10.50 6.83 -2.32
N ASN A 47 9.25 6.49 -2.02
CA ASN A 47 8.32 6.01 -3.03
C ASN A 47 7.94 7.12 -4.02
N LEU A 48 7.83 8.35 -3.54
CA LEU A 48 7.55 9.52 -4.37
C LEU A 48 8.69 9.77 -5.38
N HIS A 49 9.95 9.78 -4.92
CA HIS A 49 11.12 9.89 -5.80
C HIS A 49 11.12 8.80 -6.89
N GLN A 50 10.83 7.56 -6.51
CA GLN A 50 10.76 6.46 -7.46
C GLN A 50 9.59 6.61 -8.46
N SER A 51 8.45 7.17 -8.02
CA SER A 51 7.28 7.34 -8.89
C SER A 51 7.45 8.42 -9.96
N ILE A 52 8.32 9.42 -9.73
CA ILE A 52 8.58 10.51 -10.69
C ILE A 52 9.87 10.31 -11.48
N LYS A 53 10.58 9.20 -11.26
CA LYS A 53 11.90 8.97 -11.87
C LYS A 53 11.86 8.96 -13.40
N LYS A 54 10.77 8.46 -13.99
CA LYS A 54 10.58 8.43 -15.43
C LYS A 54 10.37 9.85 -15.98
N GLU A 55 9.47 10.61 -15.37
CA GLU A 55 9.19 12.00 -15.72
C GLU A 55 10.44 12.89 -15.57
N LEU A 56 11.25 12.67 -14.53
CA LEU A 56 12.54 13.38 -14.39
C LEU A 56 13.48 13.10 -15.56
N SER A 57 13.51 11.86 -16.05
CA SER A 57 14.34 11.49 -17.21
C SER A 57 13.82 12.13 -18.50
N GLU A 58 12.51 12.24 -18.68
CA GLU A 58 11.88 12.91 -19.82
C GLU A 58 12.20 14.42 -19.87
N HIS A 59 12.40 15.05 -18.71
CA HIS A 59 12.85 16.44 -18.57
C HIS A 59 14.37 16.62 -18.51
N ASP A 60 15.16 15.58 -18.76
CA ASP A 60 16.64 15.58 -18.60
C ASP A 60 17.11 16.07 -17.21
N ILE A 61 16.35 15.71 -16.17
CA ILE A 61 16.67 16.06 -14.79
C ILE A 61 17.26 14.83 -14.07
N LYS A 62 18.55 14.91 -13.76
CA LYS A 62 19.23 13.90 -12.93
C LYS A 62 19.23 14.35 -11.47
N MET A 63 18.31 13.83 -10.67
CA MET A 63 18.20 14.13 -9.24
C MET A 63 18.35 12.86 -8.41
N GLY A 64 19.41 12.77 -7.61
CA GLY A 64 19.62 11.67 -6.67
C GLY A 64 18.68 11.77 -5.47
N ARG A 65 18.53 10.64 -4.76
CA ARG A 65 17.64 10.54 -3.59
C ARG A 65 17.90 11.64 -2.54
N ASP A 66 19.13 11.87 -2.18
CA ASP A 66 19.46 12.75 -1.07
C ASP A 66 19.16 14.22 -1.42
N LYS A 67 19.53 14.68 -2.61
CA LYS A 67 19.14 16.00 -3.12
C LYS A 67 17.62 16.18 -3.20
N PHE A 68 16.90 15.12 -3.59
CA PHE A 68 15.44 15.14 -3.60
C PHE A 68 14.86 15.31 -2.19
N PHE A 69 15.44 14.61 -1.18
CA PHE A 69 15.01 14.76 0.21
C PHE A 69 15.34 16.15 0.77
N ASP A 70 16.46 16.75 0.39
CA ASP A 70 16.81 18.11 0.79
C ASP A 70 15.81 19.11 0.20
N LEU A 71 15.50 19.00 -1.10
CA LEU A 71 14.49 19.82 -1.74
C LEU A 71 13.11 19.72 -1.06
N LEU A 72 12.67 18.48 -0.72
CA LEU A 72 11.42 18.29 0.03
C LEU A 72 11.48 18.89 1.44
N ARG A 73 12.62 18.86 2.10
CA ARG A 73 12.83 19.42 3.45
C ARG A 73 12.74 20.93 3.43
N GLU A 74 13.45 21.58 2.50
CA GLU A 74 13.45 23.03 2.31
C GLU A 74 12.02 23.55 2.03
N ASN A 75 11.24 22.81 1.24
CA ASN A 75 9.87 23.17 0.91
C ASN A 75 8.81 22.63 1.89
N LYS A 76 9.21 22.10 3.06
CA LYS A 76 8.31 21.55 4.11
C LYS A 76 7.38 20.44 3.61
N LEU A 77 7.78 19.71 2.57
CA LEU A 77 7.02 18.63 1.95
C LEU A 77 7.31 17.25 2.53
N LEU A 78 8.22 17.13 3.52
CA LEU A 78 8.46 15.88 4.23
C LEU A 78 7.29 15.51 5.14
N ILE A 79 6.91 14.24 5.12
CA ILE A 79 5.80 13.71 5.90
C ILE A 79 6.29 13.28 7.28
N LYS A 80 5.65 13.82 8.33
CA LYS A 80 5.90 13.39 9.70
C LYS A 80 5.23 12.03 9.95
N PRO A 81 5.92 11.05 10.61
CA PRO A 81 5.33 9.78 10.97
C PRO A 81 4.17 9.97 11.95
N LYS A 82 3.08 9.23 11.74
CA LYS A 82 1.93 9.17 12.66
C LYS A 82 2.07 7.94 13.57
N ARG A 83 1.78 8.09 14.87
CA ARG A 83 1.68 6.98 15.82
C ARG A 83 0.21 6.72 16.12
N PHE A 84 -0.31 5.54 15.75
CA PHE A 84 -1.67 5.12 16.11
C PHE A 84 -1.76 3.59 16.23
N ARG A 85 -2.54 3.11 17.21
CA ARG A 85 -2.87 1.69 17.37
C ARG A 85 -4.33 1.56 17.78
N THR A 86 -5.13 0.80 17.03
CA THR A 86 -6.47 0.33 17.41
C THR A 86 -6.58 -1.16 17.11
N LYS A 87 -7.20 -1.94 18.02
CA LYS A 87 -7.45 -3.37 17.87
C LYS A 87 -8.95 -3.55 17.57
N THR A 88 -9.33 -4.22 16.47
CA THR A 88 -10.71 -4.20 15.93
C THR A 88 -11.27 -5.56 15.50
N THR A 89 -10.59 -6.69 15.75
CA THR A 89 -11.06 -8.01 15.28
C THR A 89 -11.82 -8.76 16.38
N CYS A 90 -13.03 -9.22 16.08
CA CYS A 90 -13.82 -10.09 16.92
C CYS A 90 -13.81 -11.51 16.33
N SER A 91 -13.10 -12.45 16.99
CA SER A 91 -12.91 -13.84 16.55
C SER A 91 -13.79 -14.84 17.30
N PHE A 92 -14.72 -14.37 18.13
CA PHE A 92 -15.57 -15.24 18.97
C PHE A 92 -16.92 -15.47 18.31
N HIS A 93 -17.05 -16.57 17.56
CA HIS A 93 -18.29 -17.00 16.90
C HIS A 93 -18.31 -18.52 16.64
N HIS A 94 -19.48 -19.07 16.32
CA HIS A 94 -19.72 -20.51 16.16
C HIS A 94 -19.39 -21.10 14.78
N PHE A 95 -18.97 -20.28 13.81
CA PHE A 95 -18.64 -20.77 12.46
C PHE A 95 -17.37 -21.63 12.45
N ASN A 96 -17.28 -22.55 11.48
CA ASN A 96 -16.11 -23.37 11.25
C ASN A 96 -14.89 -22.48 10.93
N LYS A 97 -13.74 -22.84 11.52
CA LYS A 97 -12.45 -22.23 11.29
C LYS A 97 -11.62 -23.15 10.41
N PHE A 98 -10.89 -22.57 9.47
CA PHE A 98 -10.05 -23.31 8.54
C PHE A 98 -8.58 -23.26 8.97
N GLU A 99 -7.79 -24.20 8.48
CA GLU A 99 -6.37 -24.31 8.80
C GLU A 99 -5.56 -23.17 8.18
N TYR A 100 -4.37 -22.91 8.75
CA TYR A 100 -3.41 -21.95 8.27
C TYR A 100 -2.50 -22.57 7.20
N LEU A 101 -2.92 -22.53 5.94
CA LEU A 101 -2.25 -23.21 4.83
C LEU A 101 -1.03 -22.46 4.30
N ILE A 102 -0.87 -21.16 4.61
CA ILE A 102 0.14 -20.31 3.96
C ILE A 102 1.36 -20.00 4.84
N LYS A 103 1.54 -20.68 5.98
CA LYS A 103 2.57 -20.40 6.96
C LYS A 103 3.98 -20.29 6.37
N ASP A 104 4.35 -21.23 5.52
CA ASP A 104 5.69 -21.31 4.92
C ASP A 104 5.65 -21.11 3.40
N LEU A 105 4.51 -20.65 2.86
CA LEU A 105 4.35 -20.45 1.43
C LEU A 105 4.79 -19.05 1.02
N THR A 106 5.63 -18.99 0.00
CA THR A 106 5.96 -17.76 -0.72
C THR A 106 5.40 -17.88 -2.14
N PRO A 107 4.42 -17.04 -2.51
CA PRO A 107 3.84 -17.12 -3.85
C PRO A 107 4.88 -16.78 -4.91
N LYS A 108 4.91 -17.56 -6.00
CA LYS A 108 5.84 -17.42 -7.13
C LYS A 108 5.20 -16.75 -8.35
N ARG A 109 3.89 -16.63 -8.36
CA ARG A 109 3.11 -16.02 -9.44
C ARG A 109 1.84 -15.36 -8.91
N SER A 110 1.22 -14.54 -9.72
CA SER A 110 -0.07 -13.93 -9.43
C SER A 110 -1.19 -14.98 -9.35
N ASN A 111 -2.22 -14.69 -8.55
CA ASN A 111 -3.39 -15.55 -8.30
C ASN A 111 -3.10 -16.90 -7.64
N GLU A 112 -1.99 -17.01 -6.93
CA GLU A 112 -1.64 -18.20 -6.14
C GLU A 112 -2.15 -18.09 -4.71
N ILE A 113 -2.02 -16.91 -4.10
CA ILE A 113 -2.53 -16.62 -2.76
C ILE A 113 -3.17 -15.23 -2.75
N TRP A 114 -4.44 -15.16 -2.36
CA TRP A 114 -5.13 -13.92 -2.06
C TRP A 114 -5.30 -13.75 -0.55
N ALA A 115 -5.07 -12.55 -0.04
CA ALA A 115 -5.33 -12.22 1.35
C ALA A 115 -6.42 -11.15 1.45
N SER A 116 -7.34 -11.34 2.39
CA SER A 116 -8.48 -10.44 2.62
C SER A 116 -8.44 -9.83 4.00
N ASP A 117 -8.90 -8.60 4.09
CA ASP A 117 -9.10 -7.90 5.35
C ASP A 117 -10.15 -6.79 5.19
N ILE A 118 -10.79 -6.41 6.31
CA ILE A 118 -11.79 -5.34 6.37
C ILE A 118 -11.21 -4.16 7.14
N THR A 119 -11.41 -2.96 6.61
CA THR A 119 -11.00 -1.75 7.30
C THR A 119 -12.14 -0.75 7.45
N TYR A 120 -12.14 -0.04 8.57
CA TYR A 120 -13.16 0.93 8.96
C TYR A 120 -12.83 2.30 8.36
N LEU A 121 -13.84 2.93 7.75
CA LEU A 121 -13.76 4.27 7.18
C LEU A 121 -14.83 5.15 7.84
N TRP A 122 -14.43 6.31 8.35
CA TRP A 122 -15.32 7.21 9.06
C TRP A 122 -16.12 8.10 8.11
N LEU A 123 -17.43 8.21 8.30
CA LEU A 123 -18.32 9.11 7.57
C LEU A 123 -18.67 10.29 8.48
N LYS A 124 -17.96 11.41 8.32
CA LYS A 124 -18.04 12.57 9.22
C LYS A 124 -19.44 13.16 9.31
N LYS A 125 -20.17 13.28 8.19
CA LYS A 125 -21.51 13.88 8.18
C LYS A 125 -22.57 13.00 8.86
N LEU A 126 -22.36 11.68 8.82
CA LEU A 126 -23.31 10.69 9.34
C LEU A 126 -22.90 10.16 10.73
N ASP A 127 -21.77 10.60 11.26
CA ASP A 127 -21.20 10.17 12.55
C ASP A 127 -21.18 8.64 12.73
N LYS A 128 -20.84 7.91 11.65
CA LYS A 128 -20.79 6.44 11.64
C LYS A 128 -19.64 5.91 10.79
N PHE A 129 -19.35 4.63 10.93
CA PHE A 129 -18.42 3.93 10.03
C PHE A 129 -19.13 3.38 8.79
N CYS A 130 -18.41 3.33 7.68
CA CYS A 130 -18.59 2.37 6.60
C CYS A 130 -17.35 1.47 6.52
N TYR A 131 -17.41 0.42 5.72
CA TYR A 131 -16.45 -0.68 5.77
C TYR A 131 -15.88 -0.91 4.37
N LEU A 132 -14.56 -0.99 4.29
CA LEU A 132 -13.86 -1.34 3.06
C LEU A 132 -13.32 -2.76 3.19
N SER A 133 -13.92 -3.69 2.45
CA SER A 133 -13.39 -5.04 2.26
C SER A 133 -12.43 -5.03 1.09
N MET A 134 -11.22 -5.56 1.25
CA MET A 134 -10.22 -5.66 0.18
C MET A 134 -9.67 -7.06 0.06
N ILE A 135 -9.40 -7.47 -1.18
CA ILE A 135 -8.72 -8.72 -1.52
C ILE A 135 -7.44 -8.35 -2.27
N THR A 136 -6.33 -8.83 -1.77
CA THR A 136 -5.00 -8.52 -2.27
C THR A 136 -4.27 -9.77 -2.72
N ASP A 137 -3.71 -9.76 -3.89
CA ASP A 137 -2.79 -10.79 -4.38
C ASP A 137 -1.44 -10.68 -3.64
N LEU A 138 -1.00 -11.77 -2.99
CA LEU A 138 0.20 -11.76 -2.17
C LEU A 138 1.50 -11.72 -2.97
N TYR A 139 1.49 -12.15 -4.21
CA TYR A 139 2.64 -12.04 -5.09
C TYR A 139 2.85 -10.60 -5.56
N SER A 140 1.88 -10.05 -6.24
CA SER A 140 1.97 -8.75 -6.91
C SER A 140 1.64 -7.54 -6.03
N ARG A 141 1.06 -7.76 -4.86
CA ARG A 141 0.49 -6.70 -3.99
C ARG A 141 -0.71 -5.97 -4.61
N LYS A 142 -1.24 -6.46 -5.74
CA LYS A 142 -2.38 -5.87 -6.41
C LYS A 142 -3.66 -6.09 -5.60
N ILE A 143 -4.44 -5.03 -5.42
CA ILE A 143 -5.81 -5.15 -4.92
C ILE A 143 -6.66 -5.65 -6.09
N VAL A 144 -7.07 -6.91 -6.03
CA VAL A 144 -7.82 -7.62 -7.09
C VAL A 144 -9.32 -7.51 -6.90
N GLY A 145 -9.78 -7.20 -5.70
CA GLY A 145 -11.19 -6.97 -5.42
C GLY A 145 -11.36 -6.05 -4.22
N TYR A 146 -12.39 -5.21 -4.25
CA TYR A 146 -12.74 -4.36 -3.11
C TYR A 146 -14.21 -3.96 -3.16
N CYS A 147 -14.76 -3.63 -2.00
CA CYS A 147 -16.09 -3.07 -1.87
C CYS A 147 -16.16 -2.13 -0.66
N VAL A 148 -16.74 -0.95 -0.84
CA VAL A 148 -17.13 -0.06 0.27
C VAL A 148 -18.61 -0.30 0.57
N HIS A 149 -18.89 -0.79 1.76
CA HIS A 149 -20.23 -1.15 2.20
C HIS A 149 -20.66 -0.33 3.43
N ASP A 150 -21.95 -0.11 3.60
CA ASP A 150 -22.52 0.73 4.64
C ASP A 150 -22.56 0.03 6.01
N ASP A 151 -22.60 -1.26 6.02
CA ASP A 151 -22.59 -2.11 7.20
C ASP A 151 -21.43 -3.12 7.19
N LEU A 152 -21.21 -3.77 8.34
CA LEU A 152 -20.19 -4.81 8.52
C LEU A 152 -20.73 -6.21 8.17
N SER A 153 -21.70 -6.32 7.28
CA SER A 153 -22.23 -7.59 6.82
C SER A 153 -21.27 -8.32 5.89
N VAL A 154 -21.55 -9.59 5.63
CA VAL A 154 -20.80 -10.40 4.66
C VAL A 154 -20.93 -9.89 3.22
N ASN A 155 -21.94 -9.08 2.90
CA ASN A 155 -22.22 -8.63 1.53
C ASN A 155 -21.07 -7.85 0.93
N GLY A 156 -20.43 -6.95 1.70
CA GLY A 156 -19.25 -6.21 1.24
C GLY A 156 -18.08 -7.13 0.89
N CYS A 157 -17.87 -8.20 1.66
CA CYS A 157 -16.84 -9.21 1.37
C CYS A 157 -17.18 -10.03 0.12
N ILE A 158 -18.45 -10.42 -0.03
CA ILE A 158 -18.95 -11.17 -1.20
C ILE A 158 -18.77 -10.34 -2.48
N ASP A 159 -19.09 -9.06 -2.45
CA ASP A 159 -18.97 -8.19 -3.63
C ASP A 159 -17.49 -7.93 -3.99
N ALA A 160 -16.63 -7.77 -2.99
CA ALA A 160 -15.17 -7.72 -3.21
C ALA A 160 -14.66 -9.03 -3.85
N LEU A 161 -15.13 -10.20 -3.37
CA LEU A 161 -14.75 -11.50 -3.93
C LEU A 161 -15.26 -11.68 -5.36
N LYS A 162 -16.52 -11.31 -5.64
CA LYS A 162 -17.05 -11.34 -7.01
C LYS A 162 -16.26 -10.47 -7.97
N MET A 163 -15.81 -9.27 -7.51
CA MET A 163 -14.93 -8.40 -8.32
C MET A 163 -13.59 -9.09 -8.61
N ALA A 164 -12.95 -9.69 -7.60
CA ALA A 164 -11.69 -10.42 -7.78
C ALA A 164 -11.85 -11.60 -8.75
N LEU A 165 -12.90 -12.38 -8.61
CA LEU A 165 -13.21 -13.53 -9.47
C LEU A 165 -13.42 -13.15 -10.93
N LYS A 166 -14.01 -11.98 -11.21
CA LYS A 166 -14.17 -11.46 -12.59
C LYS A 166 -12.84 -11.15 -13.27
N GLN A 167 -11.81 -10.78 -12.48
CA GLN A 167 -10.47 -10.47 -13.02
C GLN A 167 -9.59 -11.73 -13.17
N ARG A 168 -9.98 -12.85 -12.57
CA ARG A 168 -9.23 -14.10 -12.63
C ARG A 168 -9.41 -14.77 -13.99
N THR A 169 -8.39 -14.72 -14.83
CA THR A 169 -8.41 -15.30 -16.18
C THR A 169 -8.26 -16.82 -16.18
N ASN A 170 -7.39 -17.36 -15.31
CA ASN A 170 -7.13 -18.78 -15.22
C ASN A 170 -7.81 -19.41 -13.98
N LYS A 171 -8.93 -20.12 -14.20
CA LYS A 171 -9.75 -20.73 -13.12
C LYS A 171 -9.28 -22.13 -12.73
N THR A 172 -8.41 -22.74 -13.51
CA THR A 172 -7.92 -24.13 -13.27
C THR A 172 -6.74 -24.18 -12.32
N GLU A 173 -6.09 -23.05 -12.06
CA GLU A 173 -4.97 -22.97 -11.15
C GLU A 173 -5.42 -22.96 -9.69
N ASN A 174 -4.63 -23.62 -8.83
CA ASN A 174 -4.86 -23.64 -7.39
C ASN A 174 -4.69 -22.21 -6.82
N LEU A 175 -5.74 -21.72 -6.19
CA LEU A 175 -5.77 -20.45 -5.49
C LEU A 175 -6.11 -20.69 -4.02
N ILE A 176 -5.32 -20.12 -3.13
CA ILE A 176 -5.61 -20.09 -1.68
C ILE A 176 -6.13 -18.70 -1.33
N HIS A 177 -7.28 -18.64 -0.69
CA HIS A 177 -7.82 -17.42 -0.09
C HIS A 177 -7.54 -17.43 1.41
N HIS A 178 -6.77 -16.46 1.88
CA HIS A 178 -6.40 -16.30 3.27
C HIS A 178 -7.10 -15.09 3.91
N SER A 179 -7.57 -15.24 5.14
CA SER A 179 -8.20 -14.16 5.92
C SER A 179 -7.95 -14.35 7.42
N ASP A 180 -8.32 -13.35 8.21
CA ASP A 180 -8.51 -13.54 9.64
C ASP A 180 -9.76 -14.42 9.91
N ARG A 181 -10.01 -14.71 11.19
CA ARG A 181 -11.19 -15.47 11.64
C ARG A 181 -12.40 -14.56 11.88
N GLY A 182 -12.55 -13.51 11.10
CA GLY A 182 -13.72 -12.64 11.16
C GLY A 182 -15.01 -13.37 10.75
N VAL A 183 -16.13 -13.06 11.42
CA VAL A 183 -17.43 -13.68 11.18
C VAL A 183 -17.86 -13.64 9.71
N GLN A 184 -17.46 -12.58 8.99
CA GLN A 184 -17.77 -12.38 7.58
C GLN A 184 -17.14 -13.45 6.70
N TYR A 185 -15.86 -13.75 6.95
CA TYR A 185 -15.07 -14.74 6.17
C TYR A 185 -15.44 -16.17 6.52
N CYS A 186 -15.89 -16.41 7.77
CA CYS A 186 -16.37 -17.72 8.23
C CYS A 186 -17.81 -18.01 7.86
N SER A 187 -18.57 -17.03 7.35
CA SER A 187 -19.98 -17.20 7.02
C SER A 187 -20.21 -18.23 5.92
N HIS A 188 -21.31 -18.99 6.02
CA HIS A 188 -21.67 -20.02 5.02
C HIS A 188 -21.74 -19.46 3.60
N ALA A 189 -22.26 -18.25 3.42
CA ALA A 189 -22.40 -17.62 2.10
C ALA A 189 -21.03 -17.34 1.46
N TYR A 190 -20.07 -16.85 2.24
CA TYR A 190 -18.71 -16.55 1.76
C TYR A 190 -17.93 -17.84 1.46
N VAL A 191 -17.96 -18.80 2.39
CA VAL A 191 -17.32 -20.12 2.25
C VAL A 191 -17.85 -20.86 1.03
N LYS A 192 -19.20 -20.91 0.86
CA LYS A 192 -19.83 -21.54 -0.31
C LYS A 192 -19.39 -20.89 -1.64
N LEU A 193 -19.21 -19.57 -1.67
CA LEU A 193 -18.74 -18.86 -2.86
C LEU A 193 -17.28 -19.23 -3.20
N LEU A 194 -16.40 -19.37 -2.21
CA LEU A 194 -15.02 -19.84 -2.40
C LEU A 194 -14.99 -21.28 -2.93
N GLN A 195 -15.72 -22.19 -2.28
CA GLN A 195 -15.82 -23.61 -2.66
C GLN A 195 -16.36 -23.78 -4.08
N LYS A 196 -17.43 -23.05 -4.44
CA LYS A 196 -18.00 -23.06 -5.81
C LYS A 196 -16.96 -22.68 -6.89
N ASN A 197 -15.95 -21.89 -6.53
CA ASN A 197 -14.89 -21.45 -7.44
C ASN A 197 -13.59 -22.25 -7.28
N ASN A 198 -13.62 -23.41 -6.58
CA ASN A 198 -12.47 -24.27 -6.33
C ASN A 198 -11.29 -23.51 -5.68
N ILE A 199 -11.59 -22.64 -4.71
CA ILE A 199 -10.59 -21.87 -3.98
C ILE A 199 -10.40 -22.51 -2.61
N GLN A 200 -9.14 -22.82 -2.25
CA GLN A 200 -8.78 -23.33 -0.94
C GLN A 200 -8.89 -22.21 0.10
N ILE A 201 -9.36 -22.56 1.29
CA ILE A 201 -9.59 -21.60 2.37
C ILE A 201 -8.51 -21.75 3.42
N SER A 202 -7.88 -20.64 3.77
CA SER A 202 -6.88 -20.55 4.83
C SER A 202 -7.24 -19.42 5.80
N MET A 203 -7.02 -19.65 7.10
CA MET A 203 -7.29 -18.63 8.13
C MET A 203 -6.14 -18.55 9.12
N THR A 204 -5.98 -17.35 9.73
CA THR A 204 -5.03 -17.15 10.82
C THR A 204 -5.33 -18.11 11.98
N GLN A 205 -4.30 -18.57 12.72
CA GLN A 205 -4.49 -19.48 13.86
C GLN A 205 -4.54 -18.77 15.20
N THR A 206 -3.59 -17.87 15.43
CA THR A 206 -3.33 -17.29 16.74
C THR A 206 -3.82 -15.88 16.92
N GLY A 207 -4.32 -15.23 15.83
CA GLY A 207 -4.61 -13.80 15.82
C GLY A 207 -3.33 -12.95 15.87
N ASP A 208 -2.17 -13.54 15.57
CA ASP A 208 -0.93 -12.78 15.37
C ASP A 208 -1.05 -11.93 14.12
N PRO A 209 -0.86 -10.60 14.21
CA PRO A 209 -0.87 -9.71 13.04
C PRO A 209 0.09 -10.15 11.93
N LEU A 210 1.14 -10.91 12.25
CA LEU A 210 2.08 -11.42 11.25
C LEU A 210 1.45 -12.47 10.32
N GLU A 211 0.41 -13.16 10.76
CA GLU A 211 -0.27 -14.16 9.94
C GLU A 211 -1.05 -13.55 8.75
N ASN A 212 -1.50 -12.28 8.85
CA ASN A 212 -2.13 -11.54 7.74
C ASN A 212 -1.44 -10.20 7.44
N ALA A 213 -0.13 -10.13 7.67
CA ALA A 213 0.67 -8.91 7.64
C ALA A 213 0.60 -8.13 6.32
N VAL A 214 0.40 -8.81 5.18
CA VAL A 214 0.33 -8.13 3.87
C VAL A 214 -0.98 -7.37 3.71
N ALA A 215 -2.12 -8.00 4.01
CA ALA A 215 -3.42 -7.35 3.92
C ALA A 215 -3.51 -6.18 4.90
N GLU A 216 -3.07 -6.37 6.16
CA GLU A 216 -3.00 -5.29 7.16
C GLU A 216 -2.11 -4.14 6.70
N ARG A 217 -0.94 -4.45 6.11
CA ARG A 217 -0.03 -3.42 5.59
C ARG A 217 -0.64 -2.63 4.45
N ILE A 218 -1.42 -3.26 3.58
CA ILE A 218 -2.09 -2.59 2.46
C ILE A 218 -3.23 -1.73 2.98
N ASN A 219 -4.05 -2.22 3.90
CA ASN A 219 -5.05 -1.44 4.60
C ASN A 219 -4.46 -0.18 5.25
N LYS A 220 -3.34 -0.36 5.95
CA LYS A 220 -2.59 0.75 6.55
C LYS A 220 -2.10 1.72 5.48
N THR A 221 -1.60 1.23 4.34
CA THR A 221 -1.13 2.07 3.23
C THR A 221 -2.28 2.92 2.67
N ILE A 222 -3.44 2.32 2.41
CA ILE A 222 -4.61 3.07 1.94
C ILE A 222 -5.02 4.15 2.94
N LYS A 223 -5.10 3.82 4.22
CA LYS A 223 -5.46 4.80 5.27
C LYS A 223 -4.43 5.91 5.45
N GLU A 224 -3.14 5.59 5.44
CA GLU A 224 -2.11 6.56 5.82
C GLU A 224 -1.58 7.38 4.66
N GLU A 225 -1.52 6.82 3.46
CA GLU A 225 -0.87 7.49 2.33
C GLU A 225 -1.82 8.34 1.49
N PHE A 226 -3.11 8.00 1.45
CA PHE A 226 -4.07 8.69 0.59
C PHE A 226 -4.94 9.73 1.31
N THR A 227 -4.78 9.87 2.63
CA THR A 227 -5.54 10.85 3.41
C THR A 227 -4.62 11.77 4.20
N ASN A 228 -5.07 13.01 4.45
CA ASN A 228 -4.31 13.98 5.22
C ASN A 228 -4.49 13.83 6.73
N ASP A 229 -5.58 13.21 7.17
CA ASP A 229 -5.97 13.13 8.57
C ASP A 229 -5.64 11.80 9.22
N ARG A 230 -5.63 11.82 10.56
CA ARG A 230 -5.48 10.61 11.38
C ARG A 230 -6.61 9.61 11.18
N GLN A 231 -7.76 10.09 10.70
CA GLN A 231 -8.92 9.32 10.31
C GLN A 231 -9.26 9.63 8.86
N ILE A 232 -9.66 8.62 8.09
CA ILE A 232 -10.25 8.83 6.78
C ILE A 232 -11.66 9.36 7.04
N ASN A 233 -11.86 10.64 6.83
CA ASN A 233 -13.15 11.29 6.98
C ASN A 233 -13.74 11.52 5.59
N PHE A 234 -14.76 10.76 5.27
CA PHE A 234 -15.61 11.04 4.10
C PHE A 234 -16.90 11.72 4.58
N THR A 235 -17.49 12.53 3.72
CA THR A 235 -18.77 13.18 4.03
C THR A 235 -19.91 12.15 4.07
N ASN A 236 -19.92 11.25 3.09
CA ASN A 236 -20.90 10.19 2.93
C ASN A 236 -20.33 8.97 2.20
N ILE A 237 -21.12 7.92 2.06
CA ILE A 237 -20.67 6.66 1.43
C ILE A 237 -20.39 6.79 -0.07
N VAL A 238 -21.07 7.69 -0.77
CA VAL A 238 -20.87 7.92 -2.22
C VAL A 238 -19.49 8.52 -2.45
N GLU A 239 -19.13 9.52 -1.65
CA GLU A 239 -17.79 10.09 -1.66
C GLU A 239 -16.74 9.04 -1.30
N ALA A 240 -16.98 8.24 -0.25
CA ALA A 240 -16.07 7.16 0.14
C ALA A 240 -15.84 6.17 -1.01
N LYS A 241 -16.89 5.72 -1.69
CA LYS A 241 -16.78 4.83 -2.86
C LYS A 241 -15.95 5.47 -3.99
N THR A 242 -16.21 6.72 -4.29
CA THR A 242 -15.52 7.46 -5.37
C THR A 242 -14.04 7.65 -5.07
N GLU A 243 -13.71 8.12 -3.87
CA GLU A 243 -12.32 8.38 -3.49
C GLU A 243 -11.52 7.09 -3.30
N ILE A 244 -12.11 6.06 -2.68
CA ILE A 244 -11.47 4.75 -2.55
C ILE A 244 -11.17 4.13 -3.93
N LYS A 245 -12.07 4.26 -4.89
CA LYS A 245 -11.82 3.83 -6.28
C LYS A 245 -10.58 4.52 -6.85
N LYS A 246 -10.49 5.85 -6.76
CA LYS A 246 -9.32 6.62 -7.21
C LYS A 246 -8.03 6.19 -6.50
N PHE A 247 -8.09 5.95 -5.20
CA PHE A 247 -6.93 5.52 -4.41
C PHE A 247 -6.44 4.14 -4.83
N ILE A 248 -7.36 3.19 -5.04
CA ILE A 248 -7.01 1.83 -5.47
C ILE A 248 -6.47 1.82 -6.90
N GLU A 249 -7.05 2.60 -7.81
CA GLU A 249 -6.54 2.77 -9.17
C GLU A 249 -5.11 3.35 -9.16
N PHE A 250 -4.87 4.38 -8.37
CA PHE A 250 -3.53 4.94 -8.21
C PHE A 250 -2.57 3.93 -7.57
N TYR A 251 -3.00 3.24 -6.51
CA TYR A 251 -2.22 2.22 -5.81
C TYR A 251 -1.80 1.10 -6.76
N ASN A 252 -2.72 0.57 -7.55
CA ASN A 252 -2.44 -0.53 -8.46
C ASN A 252 -1.57 -0.12 -9.66
N ASN A 253 -1.79 1.08 -10.22
CA ASN A 253 -1.23 1.44 -11.52
C ASN A 253 -0.06 2.44 -11.45
N LYS A 254 0.07 3.21 -10.35
CA LYS A 254 1.03 4.31 -10.28
C LYS A 254 1.94 4.26 -9.05
N ARG A 255 1.57 3.52 -8.00
CA ARG A 255 2.37 3.44 -6.79
C ARG A 255 3.44 2.36 -6.91
N PRO A 256 4.75 2.72 -6.90
CA PRO A 256 5.81 1.71 -6.90
C PRO A 256 5.93 1.05 -5.52
N HIS A 257 6.21 -0.26 -5.51
CA HIS A 257 6.39 -1.04 -4.30
C HIS A 257 7.80 -1.60 -4.19
N ARG A 258 8.47 -1.29 -3.09
CA ARG A 258 9.81 -1.80 -2.82
C ARG A 258 9.87 -3.33 -2.69
N SER A 259 8.78 -3.97 -2.22
CA SER A 259 8.71 -5.42 -2.04
C SER A 259 8.56 -6.23 -3.34
N ILE A 260 8.36 -5.56 -4.44
CA ILE A 260 8.19 -6.13 -5.78
C ILE A 260 9.03 -5.35 -6.79
N GLU A 261 10.31 -5.15 -6.50
CA GLU A 261 11.31 -4.53 -7.39
C GLU A 261 10.96 -3.12 -7.86
N TRP A 262 10.23 -2.35 -7.07
CA TRP A 262 9.71 -1.04 -7.43
C TRP A 262 8.69 -1.04 -8.59
N LEU A 263 8.24 -2.21 -9.03
CA LEU A 263 7.12 -2.29 -9.95
C LEU A 263 5.83 -1.74 -9.31
N THR A 264 4.89 -1.34 -10.15
CA THR A 264 3.51 -1.13 -9.68
C THR A 264 2.82 -2.48 -9.52
N PRO A 265 1.81 -2.60 -8.63
CA PRO A 265 1.08 -3.86 -8.45
C PRO A 265 0.52 -4.45 -9.76
N THR A 266 0.04 -3.62 -10.68
CA THR A 266 -0.47 -4.10 -11.97
C THR A 266 0.65 -4.69 -12.84
N LEU A 267 1.81 -4.05 -12.92
CA LEU A 267 2.95 -4.58 -13.67
C LEU A 267 3.47 -5.88 -13.03
N ALA A 268 3.59 -5.89 -11.71
CA ALA A 268 4.00 -7.11 -10.99
C ALA A 268 3.00 -8.26 -11.17
N HIS A 269 1.70 -7.96 -11.32
CA HIS A 269 0.67 -8.99 -11.53
C HIS A 269 0.75 -9.66 -12.90
N GLN A 270 1.35 -8.98 -13.87
CA GLN A 270 1.61 -9.50 -15.21
C GLN A 270 3.00 -10.17 -15.33
N HIS A 271 3.86 -9.98 -14.32
CA HIS A 271 5.21 -10.52 -14.31
C HIS A 271 5.19 -12.05 -14.11
N GLN A 272 6.14 -12.75 -14.72
CA GLN A 272 6.37 -14.18 -14.54
C GLN A 272 7.71 -14.41 -13.84
N GLY A 273 7.74 -15.34 -12.90
CA GLY A 273 8.94 -15.69 -12.15
C GLY A 273 9.06 -14.96 -10.81
N GLU A 274 10.14 -15.19 -10.08
CA GLU A 274 10.34 -14.65 -8.75
C GLU A 274 10.59 -13.15 -8.77
N LEU A 275 9.86 -12.42 -7.92
CA LEU A 275 10.12 -11.01 -7.63
C LEU A 275 11.10 -10.89 -6.46
N LYS A 276 12.28 -10.35 -6.72
CA LYS A 276 13.33 -10.19 -5.71
C LYS A 276 13.03 -9.02 -4.78
N ARG A 277 13.19 -9.24 -3.48
CA ARG A 277 13.08 -8.15 -2.50
C ARG A 277 14.31 -7.24 -2.59
N VAL A 278 14.10 -5.92 -2.65
CA VAL A 278 15.19 -4.93 -2.71
C VAL A 278 15.92 -4.74 -1.38
N TRP A 279 15.61 -5.52 -0.36
CA TRP A 279 16.30 -5.51 0.95
C TRP A 279 16.51 -6.92 1.48
N LYS A 280 17.57 -7.09 2.26
CA LYS A 280 17.77 -8.31 3.04
C LYS A 280 16.81 -8.27 4.24
N SER A 281 16.05 -9.34 4.46
CA SER A 281 15.34 -9.55 5.73
C SER A 281 16.35 -10.10 6.73
N TYR A 282 16.54 -9.40 7.83
CA TYR A 282 17.25 -9.96 8.98
C TYR A 282 16.24 -10.78 9.79
N PRO A 283 16.54 -12.02 10.16
CA PRO A 283 15.70 -12.77 11.07
C PRO A 283 15.60 -11.97 12.38
N TYR A 284 14.36 -11.70 12.80
CA TYR A 284 14.13 -11.08 14.10
C TYR A 284 14.52 -12.10 15.16
N LYS A 285 15.68 -11.92 15.79
CA LYS A 285 16.02 -12.66 17.02
C LYS A 285 15.07 -12.13 18.10
N ARG A 286 14.03 -12.89 18.44
CA ARG A 286 13.32 -12.69 19.69
C ARG A 286 14.39 -12.82 20.78
N LYS A 287 14.68 -11.77 21.52
CA LYS A 287 15.33 -11.89 22.83
C LYS A 287 14.31 -12.64 23.69
N VAL A 288 14.58 -13.90 23.93
CA VAL A 288 13.85 -14.67 24.92
C VAL A 288 14.28 -14.08 26.27
N TRP A 289 13.33 -13.79 27.12
CA TRP A 289 13.60 -13.18 28.45
C TRP A 289 14.49 -14.08 29.35
N GLU A 290 14.66 -15.33 28.97
CA GLU A 290 15.54 -16.30 29.61
C GLU A 290 17.04 -15.93 29.53
N ASP A 291 17.47 -15.21 28.46
CA ASP A 291 18.86 -14.76 28.30
C ASP A 291 19.23 -13.54 29.17
N LEU A 292 18.31 -13.00 29.97
CA LEU A 292 18.53 -11.84 30.84
C LEU A 292 18.57 -12.16 32.33
N VAL A 293 18.43 -13.45 32.70
CA VAL A 293 18.42 -13.89 34.13
C VAL A 293 19.76 -14.54 34.53
N GLU A 294 20.66 -14.78 33.57
CA GLU A 294 22.00 -15.39 33.84
C GLU A 294 23.18 -14.44 33.58
N ALA A 295 22.98 -13.10 33.67
CA ALA A 295 24.07 -12.14 33.59
C ALA A 295 24.19 -11.29 34.88
#